data_92c095281a836e3d1975746d91d46fae
#
_entry.id   92c095281a836e3d1975746d91d46fae
#
_cell.length_a   1.000
_cell.length_b   1.000
_cell.length_c   1.000
_cell.angle_alpha   90.00
_cell.angle_beta   90.00
_cell.angle_gamma   90.00
#
_symmetry.space_group_name_H-M   'P 1'
#
loop_
_entity.id
_entity.type
_entity.pdbx_description
1 polymer ?
#
loop_
_entity_poly.entity_id
_entity_poly.type
_entity_poly.pdbx_seq_one_letter_code
_entity_poly.pdbx_strand_id
1 'polypeptide(L)'
;MRVALDTTSLIGARTGVGTFTAELVARLAVDPSLDLSAFAVTRRGAGAMAAALPSGVRAVRRPMVARPLRWCWTRADLPPIEWWTGTVDVVHGPNFVVPPARRAAEVVTVHDLTCVRFPEMCTADVLQVPGLLRR
;
A
#
# COMPACT_ATOMS: atom_id res chain seq x y z
N MET A 1 11.13 1.55 15.06
CA MET A 1 11.16 1.86 13.60
C MET A 1 9.75 2.22 13.17
N ARG A 2 9.58 3.31 12.41
CA ARG A 2 8.25 3.77 11.91
C ARG A 2 7.97 3.15 10.55
N VAL A 3 6.88 2.40 10.47
CA VAL A 3 6.49 1.69 9.23
C VAL A 3 5.12 2.17 8.76
N ALA A 4 4.99 2.51 7.48
CA ALA A 4 3.70 2.77 6.85
C ALA A 4 3.34 1.63 5.91
N LEU A 5 2.16 1.04 6.09
CA LEU A 5 1.68 -0.10 5.31
C LEU A 5 0.45 0.30 4.46
N ASP A 6 0.49 -0.01 3.18
CA ASP A 6 -0.71 0.09 2.33
C ASP A 6 -1.69 -1.03 2.67
N THR A 7 -2.86 -0.65 3.12
CA THR A 7 -3.94 -1.55 3.51
C THR A 7 -5.19 -1.39 2.65
N THR A 8 -5.01 -0.89 1.42
CA THR A 8 -6.12 -0.71 0.45
C THR A 8 -6.87 -2.02 0.20
N SER A 9 -6.17 -3.16 0.23
CA SER A 9 -6.76 -4.50 0.04
C SER A 9 -7.67 -4.97 1.19
N LEU A 10 -7.73 -4.24 2.32
CA LEU A 10 -8.66 -4.51 3.41
C LEU A 10 -10.04 -3.89 3.17
N ILE A 11 -10.20 -3.06 2.14
CA ILE A 11 -11.46 -2.40 1.82
C ILE A 11 -12.28 -3.28 0.87
N GLY A 12 -13.51 -3.59 1.27
CA GLY A 12 -14.44 -4.39 0.46
C GLY A 12 -14.35 -5.89 0.74
N ALA A 13 -14.66 -6.70 -0.28
CA ALA A 13 -14.61 -8.16 -0.17
C ALA A 13 -13.18 -8.64 0.03
N ARG A 14 -12.96 -9.50 1.03
CA ARG A 14 -11.64 -10.03 1.34
C ARG A 14 -11.19 -11.03 0.29
N THR A 15 -10.13 -10.71 -0.40
CA THR A 15 -9.43 -11.59 -1.36
C THR A 15 -8.23 -12.25 -0.70
N GLY A 16 -7.49 -13.12 -1.42
CA GLY A 16 -6.22 -13.69 -0.93
C GLY A 16 -5.21 -12.62 -0.51
N VAL A 17 -5.06 -11.55 -1.31
CA VAL A 17 -4.19 -10.41 -0.97
C VAL A 17 -4.71 -9.68 0.27
N GLY A 18 -6.02 -9.52 0.41
CA GLY A 18 -6.63 -8.92 1.61
C GLY A 18 -6.37 -9.75 2.87
N THR A 19 -6.42 -11.09 2.76
CA THR A 19 -6.08 -12.00 3.86
C THR A 19 -4.61 -11.89 4.23
N PHE A 20 -3.72 -11.93 3.24
CA PHE A 20 -2.28 -11.73 3.45
C PHE A 20 -1.98 -10.40 4.16
N THR A 21 -2.58 -9.31 3.68
CA THR A 21 -2.37 -7.97 4.27
C THR A 21 -2.89 -7.91 5.71
N ALA A 22 -4.04 -8.52 6.00
CA ALA A 22 -4.59 -8.55 7.36
C ALA A 22 -3.68 -9.29 8.34
N GLU A 23 -3.19 -10.48 7.95
CA GLU A 23 -2.25 -11.25 8.76
C GLU A 23 -0.92 -10.53 8.95
N LEU A 24 -0.40 -9.91 7.89
CA LEU A 24 0.82 -9.11 7.95
C LEU A 24 0.69 -7.97 8.96
N VAL A 25 -0.40 -7.18 8.88
CA VAL A 25 -0.67 -6.09 9.82
C VAL A 25 -0.77 -6.62 11.25
N ALA A 26 -1.52 -7.72 11.46
CA ALA A 26 -1.70 -8.31 12.79
C ALA A 26 -0.38 -8.77 13.40
N ARG A 27 0.50 -9.37 12.59
CA ARG A 27 1.84 -9.82 13.04
C ARG A 27 2.78 -8.67 13.35
N LEU A 28 2.78 -7.64 12.53
CA LEU A 28 3.62 -6.45 12.75
C LEU A 28 3.12 -5.61 13.94
N ALA A 29 1.81 -5.58 14.19
CA ALA A 29 1.21 -4.79 15.26
C ALA A 29 1.59 -5.25 16.67
N VAL A 30 2.02 -6.50 16.84
CA VAL A 30 2.44 -7.04 18.15
C VAL A 30 3.93 -6.85 18.42
N ASP A 31 4.70 -6.35 17.46
CA ASP A 31 6.13 -6.05 17.65
C ASP A 31 6.30 -4.66 18.28
N PRO A 32 6.74 -4.58 19.54
CA PRO A 32 6.89 -3.31 20.26
C PRO A 32 7.99 -2.40 19.70
N SER A 33 8.86 -2.92 18.84
CA SER A 33 9.91 -2.14 18.19
C SER A 33 9.39 -1.33 16.99
N LEU A 34 8.15 -1.59 16.55
CA LEU A 34 7.53 -0.96 15.41
C LEU A 34 6.46 0.08 15.82
N ASP A 35 6.55 1.27 15.26
CA ASP A 35 5.47 2.26 15.22
C ASP A 35 4.74 2.10 13.89
N LEU A 36 3.64 1.34 13.90
CA LEU A 36 2.95 0.94 12.69
C LEU A 36 1.81 1.90 12.35
N SER A 37 1.84 2.42 11.13
CA SER A 37 0.76 3.19 10.54
C SER A 37 0.23 2.51 9.29
N ALA A 38 -1.08 2.58 9.07
CA ALA A 38 -1.75 2.04 7.91
C ALA A 38 -2.42 3.15 7.11
N PHE A 39 -2.28 3.10 5.79
CA PHE A 39 -2.96 4.00 4.87
C PHE A 39 -3.69 3.20 3.79
N ALA A 40 -4.61 3.86 3.08
CA ALA A 40 -5.26 3.26 1.92
C ALA A 40 -5.37 4.30 0.80
N VAL A 41 -5.08 3.85 -0.43
CA VAL A 41 -5.19 4.69 -1.62
C VAL A 41 -6.64 4.73 -2.07
N THR A 42 -7.44 5.51 -1.33
CA THR A 42 -8.89 5.63 -1.51
C THR A 42 -9.37 7.04 -1.19
N ARG A 43 -10.44 7.46 -1.85
CA ARG A 43 -11.11 8.74 -1.54
C ARG A 43 -12.04 8.65 -0.32
N ARG A 44 -12.75 7.51 -0.15
CA ARG A 44 -13.84 7.36 0.82
C ARG A 44 -13.73 6.15 1.75
N GLY A 45 -12.82 5.22 1.46
CA GLY A 45 -12.69 3.95 2.19
C GLY A 45 -11.86 4.02 3.49
N ALA A 46 -11.31 5.18 3.86
CA ALA A 46 -10.42 5.31 5.01
C ALA A 46 -11.08 4.91 6.34
N GLY A 47 -12.39 5.11 6.49
CA GLY A 47 -13.16 4.66 7.66
C GLY A 47 -13.27 3.15 7.75
N ALA A 48 -13.61 2.49 6.63
CA ALA A 48 -13.69 1.03 6.55
C ALA A 48 -12.32 0.38 6.78
N MET A 49 -11.26 0.94 6.19
CA MET A 49 -9.88 0.52 6.44
C MET A 49 -9.56 0.61 7.93
N ALA A 50 -9.81 1.76 8.56
CA ALA A 50 -9.50 1.97 9.98
C ALA A 50 -10.26 0.99 10.91
N ALA A 51 -11.49 0.62 10.55
CA ALA A 51 -12.29 -0.36 11.30
C ALA A 51 -11.76 -1.81 11.17
N ALA A 52 -10.98 -2.09 10.12
CA ALA A 52 -10.39 -3.41 9.89
C ALA A 52 -9.00 -3.59 10.53
N LEU A 53 -8.43 -2.53 11.13
CA LEU A 53 -7.08 -2.57 11.72
C LEU A 53 -7.13 -3.10 13.16
N PRO A 54 -6.10 -3.85 13.58
CA PRO A 54 -5.93 -4.23 14.98
C PRO A 54 -5.60 -3.01 15.85
N SER A 55 -5.78 -3.18 17.16
CA SER A 55 -5.40 -2.17 18.16
C SER A 55 -3.91 -1.82 18.06
N GLY A 56 -3.57 -0.55 18.30
CA GLY A 56 -2.18 -0.08 18.27
C GLY A 56 -1.69 0.37 16.88
N VAL A 57 -2.40 0.08 15.81
CA VAL A 57 -2.06 0.56 14.47
C VAL A 57 -2.70 1.93 14.20
N ARG A 58 -1.88 2.91 13.88
CA ARG A 58 -2.34 4.26 13.56
C ARG A 58 -2.95 4.35 12.16
N ALA A 59 -4.24 4.62 12.07
CA ALA A 59 -4.92 4.80 10.79
C ALA A 59 -4.67 6.18 10.18
N VAL A 60 -4.14 6.24 8.97
CA VAL A 60 -4.04 7.46 8.16
C VAL A 60 -5.37 7.67 7.44
N ARG A 61 -6.15 8.67 7.87
CA ARG A 61 -7.50 8.91 7.36
C ARG A 61 -7.59 9.96 6.25
N ARG A 62 -6.48 10.55 5.84
CA ARG A 62 -6.46 11.55 4.76
C ARG A 62 -6.83 10.89 3.43
N PRO A 63 -7.73 11.49 2.63
CA PRO A 63 -8.14 10.92 1.35
C PRO A 63 -6.98 10.88 0.36
N MET A 64 -6.90 9.78 -0.38
CA MET A 64 -5.92 9.55 -1.43
C MET A 64 -6.66 9.12 -2.70
N VAL A 65 -6.71 10.00 -3.70
CA VAL A 65 -7.46 9.72 -4.94
C VAL A 65 -6.61 8.83 -5.85
N ALA A 66 -6.99 7.55 -5.97
CA ALA A 66 -6.16 6.51 -6.59
C ALA A 66 -5.71 6.81 -8.02
N ARG A 67 -6.64 7.20 -8.93
CA ARG A 67 -6.32 7.41 -10.35
C ARG A 67 -5.26 8.48 -10.58
N PRO A 68 -5.43 9.75 -10.10
CA PRO A 68 -4.42 10.77 -10.29
C PRO A 68 -3.11 10.46 -9.58
N LEU A 69 -3.14 9.86 -8.38
CA LEU A 69 -1.93 9.48 -7.67
C LEU A 69 -1.13 8.42 -8.44
N ARG A 70 -1.78 7.35 -8.92
CA ARG A 70 -1.09 6.33 -9.73
C ARG A 70 -0.52 6.91 -11.01
N TRP A 71 -1.25 7.80 -11.68
CA TRP A 71 -0.76 8.50 -12.87
C TRP A 71 0.48 9.34 -12.58
N CYS A 72 0.49 10.08 -11.46
CA CYS A 72 1.65 10.84 -11.03
C CYS A 72 2.83 9.91 -10.70
N TRP A 73 2.58 8.85 -9.93
CA TRP A 73 3.61 7.90 -9.49
C TRP A 73 4.25 7.09 -10.64
N THR A 74 3.54 6.91 -11.76
CA THR A 74 4.13 6.28 -12.96
C THR A 74 5.03 7.20 -13.78
N ARG A 75 4.99 8.52 -13.54
CA ARG A 75 5.71 9.53 -14.33
C ARG A 75 6.73 10.33 -13.54
N ALA A 76 6.46 10.54 -12.29
CA ALA A 76 7.29 11.30 -11.38
C ALA A 76 7.11 10.73 -9.99
N ASP A 77 8.16 10.67 -9.18
CA ASP A 77 8.10 10.16 -7.81
C ASP A 77 7.44 11.16 -6.84
N LEU A 78 6.28 11.69 -7.28
CA LEU A 78 5.51 12.71 -6.57
C LEU A 78 4.00 12.43 -6.67
N PRO A 79 3.22 12.84 -5.66
CA PRO A 79 3.67 13.30 -4.35
C PRO A 79 4.18 12.14 -3.47
N PRO A 80 5.16 12.38 -2.59
CA PRO A 80 5.68 11.34 -1.72
C PRO A 80 4.67 10.97 -0.63
N ILE A 81 4.72 9.72 -0.17
CA ILE A 81 3.77 9.19 0.82
C ILE A 81 3.80 9.94 2.16
N GLU A 82 4.92 10.53 2.50
CA GLU A 82 5.10 11.29 3.73
C GLU A 82 4.13 12.49 3.85
N TRP A 83 3.54 12.96 2.74
CA TRP A 83 2.50 14.00 2.80
C TRP A 83 1.24 13.54 3.54
N TRP A 84 1.00 12.23 3.60
CA TRP A 84 -0.13 11.62 4.31
C TRP A 84 0.26 10.96 5.62
N THR A 85 1.36 10.23 5.61
CA THR A 85 1.81 9.45 6.78
C THR A 85 2.63 10.25 7.79
N GLY A 86 3.21 11.37 7.36
CA GLY A 86 4.32 12.00 8.06
C GLY A 86 5.60 11.22 7.83
N THR A 87 6.63 11.51 8.62
CA THR A 87 7.94 10.87 8.51
C THR A 87 7.86 9.40 8.92
N VAL A 88 8.28 8.51 8.02
CA VAL A 88 8.39 7.07 8.24
C VAL A 88 9.78 6.59 7.80
N ASP A 89 10.20 5.44 8.30
CA ASP A 89 11.50 4.84 7.98
C ASP A 89 11.36 3.81 6.85
N VAL A 90 10.17 3.17 6.77
CA VAL A 90 9.82 2.20 5.74
C VAL A 90 8.39 2.45 5.26
N VAL A 91 8.16 2.34 3.96
CA VAL A 91 6.83 2.21 3.36
C VAL A 91 6.71 0.86 2.67
N HIS A 92 5.65 0.13 2.97
CA HIS A 92 5.41 -1.19 2.38
C HIS A 92 4.10 -1.23 1.60
N GLY A 93 4.21 -1.59 0.33
CA GLY A 93 3.09 -1.92 -0.55
C GLY A 93 2.93 -3.44 -0.69
N PRO A 94 1.97 -4.07 0.01
CA PRO A 94 1.82 -5.52 0.03
C PRO A 94 1.09 -6.08 -1.19
N ASN A 95 0.85 -5.28 -2.21
CA ASN A 95 0.14 -5.68 -3.42
C ASN A 95 0.70 -4.97 -4.66
N PHE A 96 1.88 -5.37 -5.12
CA PHE A 96 2.55 -4.94 -6.35
C PHE A 96 2.89 -3.45 -6.48
N VAL A 97 2.31 -2.57 -5.67
CA VAL A 97 2.50 -1.12 -5.77
C VAL A 97 2.97 -0.58 -4.43
N VAL A 98 4.01 0.21 -4.45
CA VAL A 98 4.44 1.04 -3.33
C VAL A 98 4.41 2.51 -3.76
N PRO A 99 3.82 3.41 -2.97
CA PRO A 99 3.91 4.83 -3.22
C PRO A 99 5.36 5.32 -3.12
N PRO A 100 5.78 6.30 -3.91
CA PRO A 100 7.12 6.88 -3.79
C PRO A 100 7.31 7.53 -2.42
N ALA A 101 8.51 7.40 -1.88
CA ALA A 101 8.91 8.01 -0.63
C ALA A 101 10.11 8.95 -0.86
N ARG A 102 10.24 9.98 0.00
CA ARG A 102 11.40 10.89 -0.07
C ARG A 102 12.62 10.33 0.62
N ARG A 103 12.41 9.63 1.73
CA ARG A 103 13.48 9.19 2.64
C ARG A 103 13.25 7.78 3.17
N ALA A 104 12.01 7.30 3.17
CA ALA A 104 11.72 5.96 3.62
C ALA A 104 12.24 4.91 2.63
N ALA A 105 12.66 3.76 3.16
CA ALA A 105 12.91 2.61 2.33
C ALA A 105 11.58 2.08 1.76
N GLU A 106 11.55 1.83 0.46
CA GLU A 106 10.38 1.30 -0.23
C GLU A 106 10.46 -0.23 -0.29
N VAL A 107 9.41 -0.90 0.17
CA VAL A 107 9.27 -2.35 0.14
C VAL A 107 8.01 -2.69 -0.64
N VAL A 108 8.09 -3.61 -1.57
CA VAL A 108 6.92 -4.09 -2.32
C VAL A 108 6.84 -5.61 -2.27
N THR A 109 5.62 -6.14 -2.06
CA THR A 109 5.37 -7.57 -2.20
C THR A 109 4.86 -7.85 -3.61
N VAL A 110 5.58 -8.71 -4.32
CA VAL A 110 5.20 -9.27 -5.62
C VAL A 110 4.70 -10.69 -5.39
N HIS A 111 3.38 -10.91 -5.55
CA HIS A 111 2.75 -12.20 -5.28
C HIS A 111 3.04 -13.22 -6.37
N ASP A 112 3.04 -12.77 -7.63
CA ASP A 112 3.32 -13.59 -8.80
C ASP A 112 3.85 -12.74 -9.96
N LEU A 113 4.19 -13.38 -11.06
CA LEU A 113 4.67 -12.74 -12.29
C LEU A 113 3.70 -12.91 -13.45
N THR A 114 2.42 -13.17 -13.18
CA THR A 114 1.40 -13.39 -14.21
C THR A 114 1.32 -12.22 -15.18
N CYS A 115 1.35 -10.98 -14.68
CA CYS A 115 1.30 -9.78 -15.53
C CYS A 115 2.53 -9.60 -16.44
N VAL A 116 3.63 -10.27 -16.16
CA VAL A 116 4.84 -10.27 -16.98
C VAL A 116 4.87 -11.45 -17.95
N ARG A 117 4.47 -12.63 -17.47
CA ARG A 117 4.53 -13.89 -18.23
C ARG A 117 3.34 -14.13 -19.14
N PHE A 118 2.16 -13.70 -18.72
CA PHE A 118 0.86 -13.95 -19.36
C PHE A 118 0.04 -12.66 -19.38
N PRO A 119 0.50 -11.59 -20.06
CA PRO A 119 -0.18 -10.30 -20.07
C PRO A 119 -1.62 -10.37 -20.61
N GLU A 120 -1.91 -11.33 -21.49
CA GLU A 120 -3.24 -11.56 -22.06
C GLU A 120 -4.27 -12.03 -21.03
N MET A 121 -3.83 -12.56 -19.89
CA MET A 121 -4.71 -12.98 -18.78
C MET A 121 -5.00 -11.85 -17.78
N CYS A 122 -4.41 -10.67 -17.99
CA CYS A 122 -4.46 -9.57 -17.03
C CYS A 122 -5.38 -8.44 -17.49
N THR A 123 -6.00 -7.77 -16.52
CA THR A 123 -6.74 -6.53 -16.77
C THR A 123 -5.79 -5.37 -17.07
N ALA A 124 -6.29 -4.33 -17.74
CA ALA A 124 -5.51 -3.15 -18.08
C ALA A 124 -4.84 -2.47 -16.84
N ASP A 125 -5.51 -2.53 -15.68
CA ASP A 125 -4.94 -1.99 -14.43
C ASP A 125 -3.74 -2.79 -13.93
N VAL A 126 -3.76 -4.13 -14.09
CA VAL A 126 -2.67 -5.02 -13.69
C VAL A 126 -1.48 -4.89 -14.64
N LEU A 127 -1.71 -4.63 -15.92
CA LEU A 127 -0.65 -4.42 -16.91
C LEU A 127 0.22 -3.17 -16.65
N GLN A 128 -0.21 -2.26 -15.79
CA GLN A 128 0.60 -1.10 -15.37
C GLN A 128 1.64 -1.43 -14.28
N VAL A 129 1.47 -2.57 -13.59
CA VAL A 129 2.31 -2.99 -12.46
C VAL A 129 3.80 -3.09 -12.82
N PRO A 130 4.22 -3.71 -13.94
CA PRO A 130 5.65 -3.78 -14.29
C PRO A 130 6.31 -2.41 -14.43
N GLY A 131 5.57 -1.39 -14.88
CA GLY A 131 6.05 -0.02 -14.97
C GLY A 131 6.27 0.64 -13.60
N LEU A 132 5.45 0.27 -12.62
CA LEU A 132 5.56 0.76 -11.24
C LEU A 132 6.69 0.08 -10.44
N LEU A 133 7.05 -1.16 -10.81
CA LEU A 133 8.13 -1.92 -10.14
C LEU A 133 9.54 -1.58 -10.64
N ARG A 134 9.67 -0.88 -11.77
CA ARG A 134 10.96 -0.55 -12.41
C ARG A 134 11.56 0.79 -11.96
N ARG A 135 10.95 1.41 -10.98
CA ARG A 135 11.44 2.66 -10.40
C ARG A 135 12.55 2.45 -9.40
#